data_8bf93a5aceabd330b81ea7c126c43bdc
#
_entry.id   8bf93a5aceabd330b81ea7c126c43bdc
#
_cell.length_a   1.000
_cell.length_b   1.000
_cell.length_c   1.000
_cell.angle_alpha   90.00
_cell.angle_beta   90.00
_cell.angle_gamma   90.00
#
_symmetry.space_group_name_H-M   'P 1'
#
loop_
_entity.id
_entity.type
_entity.pdbx_description
1 polymer ?
#
loop_
_entity_poly.entity_id
_entity_poly.type
_entity_poly.pdbx_seq_one_letter_code
_entity_poly.pdbx_strand_id
1 'polypeptide(L)' 'MTEEDVSDLSYEEALNELEKVVATLESGSAPLEKAIELYTLGSILKDHCQKKLNSAEEKISVLIQKMVKTV' A
#
# COMPACT_ATOMS: atom_id res chain seq x y z
N MET A 1 -10.80 6.37 -7.73
CA MET A 1 -9.96 6.64 -6.54
C MET A 1 -8.76 7.48 -6.96
N THR A 2 -8.51 8.57 -6.28
CA THR A 2 -7.41 9.50 -6.57
C THR A 2 -6.29 9.29 -5.55
N GLU A 3 -5.14 9.97 -5.76
CA GLU A 3 -4.04 9.94 -4.78
C GLU A 3 -4.49 10.47 -3.42
N GLU A 4 -5.34 11.48 -3.40
CA GLU A 4 -5.88 12.03 -2.15
C GLU A 4 -6.72 11.00 -1.41
N ASP A 5 -7.56 10.27 -2.14
CA ASP A 5 -8.37 9.20 -1.55
C ASP A 5 -7.50 8.10 -0.96
N VAL A 6 -6.42 7.74 -1.67
CA VAL A 6 -5.48 6.73 -1.21
C VAL A 6 -4.74 7.19 0.05
N SER A 7 -4.34 8.45 0.11
CA SER A 7 -3.58 8.98 1.24
C SER A 7 -4.36 8.93 2.57
N ASP A 8 -5.69 8.89 2.50
CA ASP A 8 -6.55 8.79 3.68
C ASP A 8 -6.76 7.36 4.16
N LEU A 9 -6.32 6.36 3.39
CA LEU A 9 -6.50 4.96 3.74
C LEU A 9 -5.47 4.48 4.77
N SER A 10 -5.90 3.61 5.68
CA SER A 10 -4.99 2.89 6.54
C SER A 10 -4.23 1.85 5.70
N TYR A 11 -3.17 1.27 6.28
CA TYR A 11 -2.41 0.21 5.61
C TYR A 11 -3.33 -0.96 5.19
N GLU A 12 -4.18 -1.40 6.11
CA GLU A 12 -5.10 -2.52 5.83
C GLU A 12 -6.11 -2.18 4.72
N GLU A 13 -6.67 -0.98 4.77
CA GLU A 13 -7.60 -0.52 3.74
C GLU A 13 -6.92 -0.43 2.37
N ALA A 14 -5.72 0.13 2.33
CA ALA A 14 -4.96 0.26 1.09
C ALA A 14 -4.57 -1.12 0.54
N LEU A 15 -4.17 -2.04 1.41
CA LEU A 15 -3.84 -3.40 1.01
C LEU A 15 -5.04 -4.12 0.41
N ASN A 16 -6.22 -3.98 1.03
CA ASN A 16 -7.45 -4.57 0.50
C ASN A 16 -7.79 -4.02 -0.89
N GLU A 17 -7.65 -2.71 -1.08
CA GLU A 17 -7.89 -2.10 -2.39
C GLU A 17 -6.88 -2.58 -3.43
N LEU A 18 -5.61 -2.71 -3.03
CA LEU A 18 -4.58 -3.23 -3.91
C LEU A 18 -4.88 -4.67 -4.35
N GLU A 19 -5.31 -5.50 -3.42
CA GLU A 19 -5.68 -6.89 -3.73
C GLU A 19 -6.82 -6.95 -4.75
N LYS A 20 -7.82 -6.08 -4.63
CA LYS A 20 -8.94 -5.99 -5.59
C LYS A 20 -8.44 -5.58 -6.98
N VAL A 21 -7.53 -4.61 -7.03
CA VAL A 21 -6.95 -4.13 -8.30
C VAL A 21 -6.18 -5.27 -8.97
N VAL A 22 -5.35 -5.97 -8.23
CA VAL A 22 -4.55 -7.08 -8.74
C VAL A 22 -5.46 -8.20 -9.25
N ALA A 23 -6.49 -8.56 -8.48
CA ALA A 23 -7.45 -9.59 -8.88
C ALA A 23 -8.15 -9.24 -10.20
N THR A 24 -8.55 -7.99 -10.37
CA THR A 24 -9.20 -7.51 -11.59
C THR A 24 -8.24 -7.58 -12.78
N LEU A 25 -6.98 -7.18 -12.58
CA LEU A 25 -5.96 -7.25 -13.63
C LEU A 25 -5.64 -8.70 -14.02
N GLU A 26 -5.53 -9.58 -13.03
CA GLU A 26 -5.24 -11.00 -13.27
C GLU A 26 -6.39 -11.71 -13.99
N SER A 27 -7.62 -11.27 -13.81
CA SER A 27 -8.78 -11.87 -14.47
C SER A 27 -8.73 -11.69 -16.00
N GLY A 28 -8.01 -10.68 -16.47
CA GLY A 28 -7.88 -10.40 -17.89
C GLY A 28 -9.16 -9.89 -18.55
N SER A 29 -10.18 -9.56 -17.77
CA SER A 29 -11.48 -9.14 -18.29
C SER A 29 -11.59 -7.64 -18.52
N ALA A 30 -10.64 -6.85 -18.01
CA ALA A 30 -10.68 -5.40 -18.13
C ALA A 30 -10.23 -4.96 -19.55
N PRO A 31 -10.94 -4.01 -20.18
CA PRO A 31 -10.45 -3.38 -21.42
C PRO A 31 -9.10 -2.72 -21.18
N LEU A 32 -8.33 -2.54 -22.26
CA LEU A 32 -6.97 -1.99 -22.16
C LEU A 32 -6.91 -0.66 -21.40
N GLU A 33 -7.81 0.27 -21.72
CA GLU A 33 -7.84 1.58 -21.05
C GLU A 33 -8.09 1.44 -19.55
N LYS A 34 -9.00 0.54 -19.17
CA LYS A 34 -9.31 0.27 -17.78
C LYS A 34 -8.14 -0.40 -17.09
N ALA A 35 -7.46 -1.32 -17.77
CA ALA A 35 -6.29 -1.99 -17.22
C ALA A 35 -5.16 -1.00 -16.92
N ILE A 36 -4.95 0.00 -17.78
CA ILE A 36 -3.95 1.05 -17.56
C ILE A 36 -4.31 1.89 -16.33
N GLU A 37 -5.59 2.27 -16.19
CA GLU A 37 -6.06 3.00 -15.01
C GLU A 37 -5.86 2.20 -13.73
N LEU A 38 -6.18 0.91 -13.76
CA LEU A 38 -6.02 0.03 -12.62
C LEU A 38 -4.55 -0.17 -12.26
N TYR A 39 -3.68 -0.28 -13.25
CA TYR A 39 -2.25 -0.39 -13.02
C TYR A 39 -1.70 0.86 -12.33
N THR A 40 -2.12 2.04 -12.78
CA THR A 40 -1.74 3.32 -12.17
C THR A 40 -2.21 3.38 -10.73
N LEU A 41 -3.48 3.03 -10.48
CA LEU A 41 -4.03 3.00 -9.12
C LEU A 41 -3.27 1.99 -8.24
N GLY A 42 -2.97 0.82 -8.79
CA GLY A 42 -2.20 -0.20 -8.07
C GLY A 42 -0.83 0.30 -7.65
N SER A 43 -0.15 1.05 -8.52
CA SER A 43 1.15 1.65 -8.21
C SER A 43 1.04 2.66 -7.06
N ILE A 44 0.00 3.49 -7.07
CA ILE A 44 -0.25 4.47 -6.01
C ILE A 44 -0.51 3.76 -4.68
N LEU A 45 -1.36 2.73 -4.69
CA LEU A 45 -1.68 1.94 -3.51
C LEU A 45 -0.45 1.21 -2.96
N LYS A 46 0.37 0.64 -3.84
CA LYS A 46 1.61 -0.03 -3.47
C LYS A 46 2.54 0.94 -2.75
N ASP A 47 2.75 2.13 -3.31
CA ASP A 47 3.62 3.14 -2.70
C ASP A 47 3.09 3.60 -1.34
N HIS A 48 1.77 3.75 -1.23
CA HIS A 48 1.14 4.12 0.04
C HIS A 48 1.37 3.05 1.11
N CYS A 49 1.16 1.78 0.75
CA CYS A 49 1.41 0.66 1.65
C CYS A 49 2.88 0.61 2.08
N GLN A 50 3.80 0.83 1.15
CA GLN A 50 5.23 0.81 1.43
C GLN A 50 5.63 1.91 2.42
N LYS A 51 5.08 3.11 2.27
CA LYS A 51 5.33 4.22 3.19
C LYS A 51 4.82 3.90 4.60
N LYS A 52 3.64 3.31 4.70
CA LYS A 52 3.06 2.92 5.99
C LYS A 52 3.90 1.83 6.66
N LEU A 53 4.34 0.85 5.88
CA LEU A 53 5.18 -0.23 6.38
C LEU A 53 6.54 0.30 6.86
N ASN A 54 7.17 1.17 6.10
CA ASN A 54 8.45 1.80 6.47
C ASN A 54 8.34 2.57 7.78
N SER A 55 7.25 3.33 7.97
CA SER A 55 7.00 4.05 9.22
C SER A 55 6.88 3.10 10.40
N ALA A 56 6.18 1.98 10.23
CA ALA A 56 6.05 0.96 11.27
C ALA A 56 7.39 0.31 11.60
N GLU A 57 8.18 -0.01 10.59
CA GLU A 57 9.53 -0.59 10.77
C GLU A 57 10.44 0.37 11.52
N GLU A 58 10.41 1.66 11.20
CA GLU A 58 11.19 2.69 11.90
C GLU A 58 10.83 2.75 13.38
N LYS A 59 9.54 2.73 13.70
CA LYS A 59 9.07 2.75 15.09
C LYS A 59 9.53 1.52 15.86
N ILE A 60 9.46 0.36 15.24
CA ILE A 60 9.91 -0.90 15.83
C ILE A 60 11.41 -0.86 16.08
N SER A 61 12.20 -0.38 15.13
CA SER A 61 13.64 -0.23 15.27
C SER A 61 14.02 0.66 16.44
N VAL A 62 13.33 1.79 16.61
CA VAL A 62 13.57 2.70 17.73
C VAL A 62 13.27 2.02 19.06
N LEU A 63 12.15 1.27 19.13
CA LEU A 63 11.78 0.55 20.35
C LEU A 63 12.81 -0.51 20.71
N ILE A 64 13.30 -1.26 19.73
CA ILE A 64 14.33 -2.29 19.93
C ILE A 64 15.62 -1.65 20.46
N GLN A 65 16.04 -0.52 19.87
CA GLN A 65 17.24 0.20 20.31
C GLN A 65 17.12 0.67 21.75
N LYS A 66 15.96 1.15 22.17
CA LYS A 66 15.70 1.56 23.54
C LYS A 66 15.77 0.38 24.49
N MET A 67 15.24 -0.77 24.12
CA MET A 67 15.30 -1.98 24.92
C MET A 67 16.72 -2.48 25.11
N VAL A 68 17.54 -2.43 24.08
CA VAL A 68 18.94 -2.84 24.13
C VAL A 68 19.76 -1.92 25.02
N LYS A 69 19.49 -0.62 24.99
CA LYS A 69 20.22 0.36 25.83
C LYS A 69 19.92 0.27 27.30
N THR A 70 18.79 -0.34 27.66
CA THR A 70 18.41 -0.50 29.09
C THR A 70 19.02 -1.75 29.74
N VAL A 71 19.68 -2.55 28.96
CA VAL A 71 20.37 -3.75 29.42
C VAL A 71 21.85 -3.45 29.59
#